data_b9b9f7bf7c3b4dfdc404a9b5b7a6f012
#
_entry.id   b9b9f7bf7c3b4dfdc404a9b5b7a6f012
#
_cell.length_a   1.000
_cell.length_b   1.000
_cell.length_c   1.000
_cell.angle_alpha   90.00
_cell.angle_beta   90.00
_cell.angle_gamma   90.00
#
_symmetry.space_group_name_H-M   'P 1'
#
loop_
_entity.id
_entity.type
_entity.pdbx_description
1 polymer ?
#
loop_
_entity_poly.entity_id
_entity_poly.type
_entity_poly.pdbx_seq_one_letter_code
_entity_poly.pdbx_strand_id
1 'polypeptide(L)'
;NRTGATTVDGSAFVKLSLPIFHWGERRRATGVARAVQRQSEWDAAQLYDDILRDEMNGWTALVNSRAQVEAMEQSLRIAGENLDISTYSYGEGLSTILDVLQAQLSWIQLYTNAIKAHYNYAVAVSDYLRITAQ
;
A
#
# COMPACT_ATOMS: atom_id res chain seq x y z
N ASN A 1 -26.83 -68.66 -27.76
CA ASN A 1 -26.87 -67.77 -28.95
C ASN A 1 -27.66 -66.48 -28.77
N ARG A 2 -28.26 -66.23 -27.59
CA ARG A 2 -29.01 -65.02 -27.34
C ARG A 2 -28.19 -63.89 -26.68
N THR A 3 -27.00 -64.17 -26.22
CA THR A 3 -26.20 -63.21 -25.46
C THR A 3 -25.35 -62.26 -26.31
N GLY A 4 -25.12 -62.58 -27.58
CA GLY A 4 -24.32 -61.74 -28.45
C GLY A 4 -25.07 -60.56 -29.09
N ALA A 5 -26.38 -60.72 -29.32
CA ALA A 5 -27.17 -59.69 -29.99
C ALA A 5 -27.56 -58.51 -29.07
N THR A 6 -27.75 -58.78 -27.78
CA THR A 6 -28.12 -57.75 -26.80
C THR A 6 -26.93 -56.85 -26.43
N THR A 7 -25.72 -57.34 -26.46
CA THR A 7 -24.55 -56.56 -26.18
C THR A 7 -24.17 -55.61 -27.34
N VAL A 8 -24.38 -56.01 -28.57
CA VAL A 8 -24.14 -55.19 -29.76
C VAL A 8 -25.15 -54.05 -29.85
N ASP A 9 -26.42 -54.30 -29.55
CA ASP A 9 -27.46 -53.26 -29.55
C ASP A 9 -27.25 -52.23 -28.42
N GLY A 10 -26.81 -52.67 -27.24
CA GLY A 10 -26.50 -51.78 -26.13
C GLY A 10 -25.28 -50.89 -26.42
N SER A 11 -24.25 -51.42 -27.07
CA SER A 11 -23.08 -50.64 -27.45
C SER A 11 -23.37 -49.64 -28.58
N ALA A 12 -24.21 -49.99 -29.53
CA ALA A 12 -24.66 -49.08 -30.60
C ALA A 12 -25.50 -47.92 -30.04
N PHE A 13 -26.35 -48.19 -29.07
CA PHE A 13 -27.16 -47.17 -28.40
C PHE A 13 -26.30 -46.17 -27.59
N VAL A 14 -25.31 -46.66 -26.86
CA VAL A 14 -24.37 -45.83 -26.13
C VAL A 14 -23.54 -44.96 -27.07
N LYS A 15 -23.12 -45.48 -28.22
CA LYS A 15 -22.38 -44.69 -29.22
C LYS A 15 -23.22 -43.57 -29.84
N LEU A 16 -24.53 -43.76 -30.01
CA LEU A 16 -25.43 -42.74 -30.53
C LEU A 16 -25.72 -41.63 -29.52
N SER A 17 -25.73 -41.93 -28.24
CA SER A 17 -25.95 -40.93 -27.19
C SER A 17 -24.71 -40.10 -26.84
N LEU A 18 -23.51 -40.64 -26.98
CA LEU A 18 -22.23 -39.96 -26.68
C LEU A 18 -21.99 -38.67 -27.47
N PRO A 19 -22.26 -38.58 -28.80
CA PRO A 19 -22.00 -37.33 -29.54
C PRO A 19 -22.92 -36.18 -29.13
N ILE A 20 -24.13 -36.49 -28.68
CA ILE A 20 -25.10 -35.45 -28.26
C ILE A 20 -24.71 -34.87 -26.93
N PHE A 21 -24.21 -35.69 -26.00
CA PHE A 21 -23.72 -35.21 -24.71
C PHE A 21 -22.44 -34.39 -24.86
N HIS A 22 -21.51 -34.81 -25.69
CA HIS A 22 -20.27 -34.08 -25.94
C HIS A 22 -20.47 -32.71 -26.60
N TRP A 23 -21.50 -32.58 -27.42
CA TRP A 23 -21.79 -31.32 -28.09
C TRP A 23 -22.33 -30.27 -27.09
N GLY A 24 -23.13 -30.67 -26.13
CA GLY A 24 -23.62 -29.80 -25.05
C GLY A 24 -22.51 -29.42 -24.07
N GLU A 25 -21.62 -30.35 -23.72
CA GLU A 25 -20.48 -30.11 -22.84
C GLU A 25 -19.47 -29.12 -23.44
N ARG A 26 -19.17 -29.28 -24.74
CA ARG A 26 -18.28 -28.36 -25.43
C ARG A 26 -18.78 -26.91 -25.43
N ARG A 27 -20.07 -26.72 -25.62
CA ARG A 27 -20.66 -25.38 -25.58
C ARG A 27 -20.62 -24.79 -24.16
N ARG A 28 -20.91 -25.60 -23.14
CA ARG A 28 -20.82 -25.17 -21.74
C ARG A 28 -19.40 -24.92 -21.33
N ALA A 29 -18.46 -25.79 -21.68
CA ALA A 29 -17.04 -25.64 -21.40
C ALA A 29 -16.45 -24.37 -22.07
N THR A 30 -16.85 -24.07 -23.28
CA THR A 30 -16.42 -22.86 -23.98
C THR A 30 -16.96 -21.60 -23.33
N GLY A 31 -18.20 -21.61 -22.86
CA GLY A 31 -18.80 -20.50 -22.13
C GLY A 31 -18.14 -20.26 -20.79
N VAL A 32 -17.85 -21.32 -20.04
CA VAL A 32 -17.14 -21.25 -18.76
C VAL A 32 -15.70 -20.75 -18.97
N ALA A 33 -14.99 -21.28 -19.98
CA ALA A 33 -13.63 -20.85 -20.28
C ALA A 33 -13.56 -19.35 -20.65
N ARG A 34 -14.52 -18.86 -21.42
CA ARG A 34 -14.62 -17.43 -21.74
C ARG A 34 -14.93 -16.58 -20.52
N ALA A 35 -15.81 -17.04 -19.63
CA ALA A 35 -16.15 -16.36 -18.41
C ALA A 35 -14.92 -16.28 -17.47
N VAL A 36 -14.17 -17.37 -17.31
CA VAL A 36 -12.94 -17.42 -16.52
C VAL A 36 -11.87 -16.51 -17.11
N GLN A 37 -11.71 -16.49 -18.44
CA GLN A 37 -10.77 -15.61 -19.11
C GLN A 37 -11.11 -14.13 -18.89
N ARG A 38 -12.37 -13.74 -19.01
CA ARG A 38 -12.82 -12.37 -18.72
C ARG A 38 -12.58 -12.02 -17.27
N GLN A 39 -12.89 -12.92 -16.35
CA GLN A 39 -12.65 -12.69 -14.92
C GLN A 39 -11.17 -12.50 -14.61
N SER A 40 -10.28 -13.29 -15.20
CA SER A 40 -8.83 -13.12 -15.01
C SER A 40 -8.31 -11.80 -15.61
N GLU A 41 -8.86 -11.35 -16.73
CA GLU A 41 -8.55 -10.04 -17.31
C GLU A 41 -8.98 -8.89 -16.39
N TRP A 42 -10.18 -8.98 -15.81
CA TRP A 42 -10.69 -8.00 -14.85
C TRP A 42 -9.86 -7.98 -13.57
N ASP A 43 -9.50 -9.15 -13.04
CA ASP A 43 -8.66 -9.27 -11.86
C ASP A 43 -7.27 -8.68 -12.10
N ALA A 44 -6.70 -8.92 -13.27
CA ALA A 44 -5.41 -8.33 -13.66
C ALA A 44 -5.48 -6.81 -13.78
N ALA A 45 -6.55 -6.27 -14.35
CA ALA A 45 -6.77 -4.83 -14.46
C ALA A 45 -6.95 -4.18 -13.07
N GLN A 46 -7.71 -4.81 -12.17
CA GLN A 46 -7.87 -4.34 -10.81
C GLN A 46 -6.56 -4.37 -10.04
N LEU A 47 -5.79 -5.44 -10.17
CA LEU A 47 -4.48 -5.55 -9.54
C LEU A 47 -3.52 -4.46 -10.01
N TYR A 48 -3.53 -4.17 -11.30
CA TYR A 48 -2.71 -3.11 -11.88
C TYR A 48 -3.11 -1.73 -11.34
N ASP A 49 -4.41 -1.45 -11.27
CA ASP A 49 -4.92 -0.21 -10.71
C ASP A 49 -4.58 -0.07 -9.22
N ASP A 50 -4.67 -1.16 -8.46
CA ASP A 50 -4.31 -1.19 -7.04
C ASP A 50 -2.81 -0.92 -6.84
N ILE A 51 -1.95 -1.51 -7.66
CA ILE A 51 -0.50 -1.27 -7.63
C ILE A 51 -0.19 0.20 -7.93
N LEU A 52 -0.83 0.77 -8.96
CA LEU A 52 -0.65 2.18 -9.29
C LEU A 52 -1.09 3.11 -8.17
N ARG A 53 -2.21 2.81 -7.52
CA ARG A 53 -2.69 3.57 -6.36
C ARG A 53 -1.72 3.49 -5.20
N ASP A 54 -1.22 2.30 -4.91
CA ASP A 54 -0.24 2.09 -3.83
C ASP A 54 1.05 2.85 -4.09
N GLU A 55 1.55 2.85 -5.33
CA GLU A 55 2.71 3.65 -5.72
C GLU A 55 2.46 5.16 -5.56
N MET A 56 1.32 5.65 -6.03
CA MET A 56 0.95 7.06 -5.92
C MET A 56 0.78 7.48 -4.46
N ASN A 57 0.12 6.65 -3.66
CA ASN A 57 -0.06 6.90 -2.23
C ASN A 57 1.28 6.87 -1.49
N GLY A 58 2.14 5.92 -1.83
CA GLY A 58 3.49 5.83 -1.28
C GLY A 58 4.34 7.04 -1.61
N TRP A 59 4.29 7.51 -2.85
CA TRP A 59 5.00 8.71 -3.28
C TRP A 59 4.49 9.96 -2.57
N THR A 60 3.17 10.13 -2.48
CA THR A 60 2.55 11.26 -1.79
C THR A 60 2.92 11.27 -0.31
N ALA A 61 2.89 10.11 0.36
CA ALA A 61 3.31 9.97 1.74
C ALA A 61 4.79 10.33 1.92
N LEU A 62 5.65 9.93 0.99
CA LEU A 62 7.08 10.25 1.00
C LEU A 62 7.32 11.75 0.88
N VAL A 63 6.66 12.42 -0.08
CA VAL A 63 6.78 13.86 -0.28
C VAL A 63 6.27 14.64 0.94
N ASN A 64 5.13 14.23 1.48
CA ASN A 64 4.54 14.88 2.67
C ASN A 64 5.43 14.70 3.91
N SER A 65 5.98 13.53 4.13
CA SER A 65 6.87 13.27 5.27
C SER A 65 8.18 14.04 5.16
N ARG A 66 8.72 14.19 3.94
CA ARG A 66 9.90 15.02 3.70
C ARG A 66 9.63 16.49 3.99
N ALA A 67 8.50 17.03 3.52
CA ALA A 67 8.09 18.39 3.79
C ALA A 67 7.92 18.63 5.30
N GLN A 68 7.38 17.64 6.02
CA GLN A 68 7.22 17.70 7.47
C GLN A 68 8.57 17.72 8.19
N VAL A 69 9.54 16.91 7.75
CA VAL A 69 10.92 16.93 8.28
C VAL A 69 11.54 18.30 8.10
N GLU A 70 11.47 18.88 6.92
CA GLU A 70 12.02 20.21 6.63
C GLU A 70 11.37 21.28 7.51
N ALA A 71 10.05 21.26 7.67
CA ALA A 71 9.31 22.19 8.52
C ALA A 71 9.69 22.03 9.99
N MET A 72 9.86 20.81 10.48
CA MET A 72 10.27 20.54 11.87
C MET A 72 11.70 20.95 12.13
N GLU A 73 12.63 20.74 11.20
CA GLU A 73 14.01 21.19 11.32
C GLU A 73 14.09 22.72 11.39
N GLN A 74 13.32 23.42 10.57
CA GLN A 74 13.26 24.88 10.61
C GLN A 74 12.67 25.38 11.93
N SER A 75 11.60 24.78 12.42
CA SER A 75 10.99 25.11 13.71
C SER A 75 11.96 24.86 14.87
N LEU A 76 12.72 23.76 14.81
CA LEU A 76 13.73 23.43 15.82
C LEU A 76 14.85 24.46 15.84
N ARG A 77 15.31 24.91 14.68
CA ARG A 77 16.33 25.97 14.57
C ARG A 77 15.85 27.27 15.21
N ILE A 78 14.62 27.67 14.93
CA ILE A 78 14.02 28.88 15.50
C ILE A 78 13.91 28.73 17.02
N ALA A 79 13.47 27.59 17.51
CA ALA A 79 13.38 27.32 18.95
C ALA A 79 14.74 27.34 19.62
N GLY A 80 15.80 26.83 18.96
CA GLY A 80 17.17 26.91 19.43
C GLY A 80 17.67 28.35 19.53
N GLU A 81 17.39 29.17 18.53
CA GLU A 81 17.72 30.61 18.55
C GLU A 81 17.00 31.35 19.70
N ASN A 82 15.70 31.04 19.89
CA ASN A 82 14.92 31.60 20.99
C ASN A 82 15.47 31.19 22.37
N LEU A 83 15.92 29.97 22.51
CA LEU A 83 16.54 29.47 23.73
C LEU A 83 17.83 30.20 24.00
N ASP A 84 18.70 30.42 23.01
CA ASP A 84 19.92 31.15 23.13
C ASP A 84 19.68 32.61 23.54
N ILE A 85 18.70 33.28 22.92
CA ILE A 85 18.29 34.64 23.23
C ILE A 85 17.77 34.72 24.69
N SER A 86 16.93 33.81 25.08
CA SER A 86 16.34 33.75 26.44
C SER A 86 17.43 33.53 27.50
N THR A 87 18.39 32.66 27.22
CA THR A 87 19.54 32.38 28.10
C THR A 87 20.41 33.60 28.25
N TYR A 88 20.71 34.26 27.13
CA TYR A 88 21.49 35.50 27.14
C TYR A 88 20.80 36.62 27.92
N SER A 89 19.52 36.83 27.65
CA SER A 89 18.72 37.86 28.35
C SER A 89 18.63 37.59 29.84
N TYR A 90 18.53 36.32 30.25
CA TYR A 90 18.57 35.94 31.68
C TYR A 90 19.92 36.29 32.30
N GLY A 91 21.04 36.03 31.60
CA GLY A 91 22.36 36.35 32.06
C GLY A 91 22.60 37.85 32.24
N GLU A 92 21.96 38.66 31.42
CA GLU A 92 21.98 40.12 31.50
C GLU A 92 20.96 40.72 32.48
N GLY A 93 20.14 39.89 33.13
CA GLY A 93 19.11 40.33 34.04
C GLY A 93 17.86 40.92 33.40
N LEU A 94 17.68 40.72 32.07
CA LEU A 94 16.57 41.30 31.30
C LEU A 94 15.34 40.37 31.26
N SER A 95 15.52 39.09 31.58
CA SER A 95 14.42 38.11 31.61
C SER A 95 14.50 37.26 32.84
N THR A 96 13.42 36.50 33.13
CA THR A 96 13.31 35.62 34.28
C THR A 96 13.76 34.21 33.94
N ILE A 97 14.06 33.40 34.96
CA ILE A 97 14.39 31.98 34.80
C ILE A 97 13.22 31.21 34.20
N LEU A 98 11.98 31.66 34.44
CA LEU A 98 10.77 31.06 33.83
C LEU A 98 10.80 31.15 32.30
N ASP A 99 11.26 32.28 31.76
CA ASP A 99 11.37 32.47 30.30
C ASP A 99 12.35 31.48 29.70
N VAL A 100 13.50 31.23 30.37
CA VAL A 100 14.50 30.25 29.95
C VAL A 100 13.91 28.83 30.00
N LEU A 101 13.20 28.49 31.08
CA LEU A 101 12.58 27.17 31.26
C LEU A 101 11.50 26.91 30.22
N GLN A 102 10.68 27.91 29.89
CA GLN A 102 9.68 27.81 28.81
C GLN A 102 10.33 27.61 27.45
N ALA A 103 11.41 28.34 27.16
CA ALA A 103 12.16 28.17 25.91
C ALA A 103 12.80 26.78 25.83
N GLN A 104 13.33 26.25 26.93
CA GLN A 104 13.86 24.87 26.99
C GLN A 104 12.77 23.83 26.75
N LEU A 105 11.59 23.98 27.35
CA LEU A 105 10.47 23.06 27.14
C LEU A 105 10.00 23.07 25.69
N SER A 106 9.88 24.26 25.09
CA SER A 106 9.54 24.39 23.66
C SER A 106 10.56 23.72 22.76
N TRP A 107 11.85 23.91 23.04
CA TRP A 107 12.92 23.28 22.29
C TRP A 107 12.89 21.76 22.39
N ILE A 108 12.71 21.22 23.60
CA ILE A 108 12.62 19.76 23.82
C ILE A 108 11.43 19.18 23.09
N GLN A 109 10.28 19.85 23.15
CA GLN A 109 9.06 19.40 22.48
C GLN A 109 9.24 19.37 20.96
N LEU A 110 9.81 20.41 20.39
CA LEU A 110 10.09 20.49 18.95
C LEU A 110 11.15 19.48 18.53
N TYR A 111 12.18 19.26 19.36
CA TYR A 111 13.19 18.25 19.13
C TYR A 111 12.57 16.84 19.08
N THR A 112 11.68 16.52 20.02
CA THR A 112 10.95 15.24 20.02
C THR A 112 10.07 15.09 18.78
N ASN A 113 9.38 16.15 18.37
CA ASN A 113 8.58 16.16 17.16
C ASN A 113 9.44 15.99 15.90
N ALA A 114 10.61 16.59 15.85
CA ALA A 114 11.56 16.42 14.75
C ALA A 114 12.04 14.98 14.64
N ILE A 115 12.35 14.31 15.76
CA ILE A 115 12.73 12.89 15.79
C ILE A 115 11.58 12.03 15.23
N LYS A 116 10.34 12.30 15.64
CA LYS A 116 9.17 11.59 15.13
C LYS A 116 8.99 11.80 13.61
N ALA A 117 9.20 13.03 13.13
CA ALA A 117 9.13 13.34 11.70
C ALA A 117 10.21 12.60 10.91
N HIS A 118 11.44 12.54 11.40
CA HIS A 118 12.51 11.75 10.78
C HIS A 118 12.20 10.27 10.76
N TYR A 119 11.65 9.74 11.84
CA TYR A 119 11.21 8.35 11.90
C TYR A 119 10.11 8.05 10.88
N ASN A 120 9.10 8.89 10.80
CA ASN A 120 8.02 8.75 9.83
C ASN A 120 8.53 8.83 8.39
N TYR A 121 9.50 9.69 8.13
CA TYR A 121 10.15 9.78 6.82
C TYR A 121 10.91 8.49 6.48
N ALA A 122 11.67 7.95 7.42
CA ALA A 122 12.39 6.69 7.24
C ALA A 122 11.44 5.52 6.95
N VAL A 123 10.30 5.46 7.65
CA VAL A 123 9.26 4.46 7.40
C VAL A 123 8.66 4.64 6.01
N ALA A 124 8.35 5.88 5.61
CA ALA A 124 7.80 6.17 4.29
C ALA A 124 8.77 5.79 3.16
N VAL A 125 10.06 6.04 3.33
CA VAL A 125 11.10 5.62 2.38
C VAL A 125 11.15 4.10 2.28
N SER A 126 11.15 3.40 3.41
CA SER A 126 11.18 1.94 3.44
C SER A 126 9.96 1.33 2.77
N ASP A 127 8.77 1.86 3.05
CA ASP A 127 7.53 1.40 2.43
C ASP A 127 7.51 1.65 0.93
N TYR A 128 7.97 2.83 0.50
CA TYR A 128 8.05 3.16 -0.92
C TYR A 128 9.02 2.24 -1.67
N LEU A 129 10.20 1.98 -1.10
CA LEU A 129 11.18 1.06 -1.67
C LEU A 129 10.63 -0.37 -1.76
N ARG A 130 9.88 -0.81 -0.77
CA ARG A 130 9.24 -2.13 -0.78
C ARG A 130 8.20 -2.24 -1.90
N ILE A 131 7.39 -1.21 -2.11
CA ILE A 131 6.36 -1.17 -3.16
C ILE A 131 7.01 -1.16 -4.54
N THR A 132 8.08 -0.39 -4.73
CA THR A 132 8.76 -0.27 -6.03
C THR A 132 9.67 -1.43 -6.37
N ALA A 133 10.10 -2.22 -5.37
CA ALA A 133 10.95 -3.40 -5.57
C ALA A 133 10.17 -4.64 -6.05
N GLN A 134 8.84 -4.60 -6.08
CA GLN A 134 7.97 -5.65 -6.61
C GLN A 134 7.66 -5.41 -8.08
#